data_12d739f33085a66b3c309dc2f3ea4a43
#
_entry.id   12d739f33085a66b3c309dc2f3ea4a43
#
_cell.length_a   1.000
_cell.length_b   1.000
_cell.length_c   1.000
_cell.angle_alpha   90.00
_cell.angle_beta   90.00
_cell.angle_gamma   90.00
#
_symmetry.space_group_name_H-M   'P 1'
#
loop_
_entity.id
_entity.type
_entity.pdbx_description
1 polymer ?
#
loop_
_entity_poly.entity_id
_entity_poly.type
_entity_poly.pdbx_seq_one_letter_code
_entity_poly.pdbx_strand_id
1 'polypeptide(L)'
;MSSTFFIPAVNIMGTDCLDEAMTAIRNYGFRKALIVTDAGLAKAGVASMIAEKLAMQDIDSVIYDGAKPNPNVENVEKGLALLEANACDFVVSLGGGSPHDCAKGIALCATNGGHIGDYEGVDQSSKPQLPLVAINTTAGTASEMTRFCIITDETRHVKMAIVDRNVTPLLSVNDPALMVGMPKGLTAATGMDALTHAIEAYVSTAANPITDACAIKAIELISANLRLAVRDGSDKVARENMAYAQFLAGMAFNNASLGFVHAMAHQLGGLYDLPHGVCNAVLLPHVQSFNASVSAKRLSDVARALGADIKGNSPEEGAQAAIAAIRTLAQDVEIPAGLRELGAKLQDIPLLAANALKDACGLTNPRRADQRQIEEIFRSAF
;
A
#
# COMPACT_ATOMS: atom_id res chain seq x y z
N MET A 1 -17.89 -9.14 19.67
CA MET A 1 -18.08 -8.33 18.45
C MET A 1 -17.74 -9.22 17.26
N SER A 2 -18.50 -9.16 16.15
CA SER A 2 -18.14 -9.83 14.90
C SER A 2 -17.06 -9.05 14.17
N SER A 3 -16.18 -9.73 13.47
CA SER A 3 -15.22 -9.12 12.53
C SER A 3 -15.44 -9.67 11.13
N THR A 4 -15.32 -8.83 10.11
CA THR A 4 -15.33 -9.21 8.71
C THR A 4 -13.91 -9.20 8.19
N PHE A 5 -13.53 -10.19 7.36
CA PHE A 5 -12.20 -10.30 6.78
C PHE A 5 -12.29 -10.26 5.26
N PHE A 6 -11.61 -9.30 4.62
CA PHE A 6 -11.61 -9.08 3.18
C PHE A 6 -10.27 -9.50 2.58
N ILE A 7 -10.31 -10.27 1.51
CA ILE A 7 -9.15 -10.73 0.72
C ILE A 7 -9.65 -11.08 -0.68
N PRO A 8 -8.83 -10.95 -1.75
CA PRO A 8 -9.21 -11.45 -3.08
C PRO A 8 -9.55 -12.93 -3.06
N ALA A 9 -10.47 -13.33 -3.95
CA ALA A 9 -10.93 -14.72 -4.02
C ALA A 9 -9.78 -15.69 -4.36
N VAL A 10 -8.83 -15.27 -5.20
CA VAL A 10 -7.65 -16.05 -5.60
C VAL A 10 -6.41 -15.17 -5.48
N ASN A 11 -5.35 -15.73 -4.88
CA ASN A 11 -4.06 -15.10 -4.74
C ASN A 11 -2.98 -16.07 -5.19
N ILE A 12 -2.24 -15.74 -6.25
CA ILE A 12 -1.17 -16.57 -6.81
C ILE A 12 0.15 -15.89 -6.47
N MET A 13 1.02 -16.57 -5.74
CA MET A 13 2.24 -15.99 -5.18
C MET A 13 3.41 -16.97 -5.28
N GLY A 14 4.60 -16.42 -5.52
CA GLY A 14 5.86 -17.15 -5.54
C GLY A 14 6.62 -16.97 -6.84
N THR A 15 7.86 -17.44 -6.84
CA THR A 15 8.76 -17.32 -7.99
C THR A 15 8.18 -18.05 -9.19
N ASP A 16 8.18 -17.37 -10.36
CA ASP A 16 7.70 -17.87 -11.65
C ASP A 16 6.19 -18.23 -11.68
N CYS A 17 5.39 -17.64 -10.78
CA CYS A 17 3.95 -17.92 -10.72
C CYS A 17 3.12 -17.22 -11.83
N LEU A 18 3.74 -16.38 -12.64
CA LEU A 18 3.04 -15.61 -13.67
C LEU A 18 2.36 -16.50 -14.73
N ASP A 19 2.97 -17.63 -15.12
CA ASP A 19 2.40 -18.56 -16.12
C ASP A 19 1.18 -19.31 -15.56
N GLU A 20 1.19 -19.65 -14.27
CA GLU A 20 0.02 -20.17 -13.58
C GLU A 20 -1.11 -19.13 -13.56
N ALA A 21 -0.77 -17.87 -13.29
CA ALA A 21 -1.73 -16.76 -13.30
C ALA A 21 -2.38 -16.56 -14.68
N MET A 22 -1.60 -16.65 -15.77
CA MET A 22 -2.16 -16.58 -17.14
C MET A 22 -3.14 -17.71 -17.40
N THR A 23 -2.85 -18.92 -16.95
CA THR A 23 -3.76 -20.07 -17.05
C THR A 23 -5.04 -19.84 -16.24
N ALA A 24 -4.92 -19.28 -15.05
CA ALA A 24 -6.08 -18.93 -14.22
C ALA A 24 -6.96 -17.85 -14.88
N ILE A 25 -6.36 -16.81 -15.48
CA ILE A 25 -7.07 -15.76 -16.23
C ILE A 25 -7.86 -16.35 -17.39
N ARG A 26 -7.25 -17.24 -18.19
CA ARG A 26 -7.93 -17.94 -19.28
C ARG A 26 -9.18 -18.68 -18.81
N ASN A 27 -9.10 -19.34 -17.66
CA ASN A 27 -10.20 -20.15 -17.12
C ASN A 27 -11.44 -19.31 -16.72
N TYR A 28 -11.29 -17.98 -16.52
CA TYR A 28 -12.43 -17.08 -16.32
C TYR A 28 -13.20 -16.80 -17.60
N GLY A 29 -12.63 -17.11 -18.79
CA GLY A 29 -13.29 -16.94 -20.09
C GLY A 29 -13.35 -15.49 -20.58
N PHE A 30 -12.49 -14.61 -20.05
CA PHE A 30 -12.32 -13.23 -20.53
C PHE A 30 -11.72 -13.21 -21.94
N ARG A 31 -12.05 -12.16 -22.72
CA ARG A 31 -11.63 -12.07 -24.13
C ARG A 31 -10.72 -10.90 -24.42
N LYS A 32 -10.88 -9.76 -23.75
CA LYS A 32 -10.11 -8.56 -24.03
C LYS A 32 -9.83 -7.73 -22.79
N ALA A 33 -8.55 -7.58 -22.48
CA ALA A 33 -8.05 -6.85 -21.32
C ALA A 33 -7.81 -5.37 -21.63
N LEU A 34 -8.13 -4.47 -20.67
CA LEU A 34 -7.41 -3.22 -20.54
C LEU A 34 -6.25 -3.42 -19.57
N ILE A 35 -5.00 -3.35 -20.04
CA ILE A 35 -3.80 -3.37 -19.17
C ILE A 35 -3.53 -1.94 -18.71
N VAL A 36 -3.73 -1.67 -17.43
CA VAL A 36 -3.48 -0.37 -16.79
C VAL A 36 -2.11 -0.41 -16.11
N THR A 37 -1.21 0.48 -16.51
CA THR A 37 0.16 0.54 -16.02
C THR A 37 0.69 1.98 -16.02
N ASP A 38 1.93 2.18 -15.59
CA ASP A 38 2.65 3.45 -15.71
C ASP A 38 3.62 3.46 -16.89
N ALA A 39 4.01 4.67 -17.31
CA ALA A 39 4.90 4.88 -18.44
C ALA A 39 6.30 4.23 -18.25
N GLY A 40 6.74 4.06 -16.99
CA GLY A 40 8.03 3.41 -16.67
C GLY A 40 8.02 1.94 -17.02
N LEU A 41 7.00 1.20 -16.57
CA LEU A 41 6.82 -0.23 -16.86
C LEU A 41 6.50 -0.46 -18.34
N ALA A 42 5.72 0.43 -18.97
CA ALA A 42 5.48 0.37 -20.41
C ALA A 42 6.79 0.52 -21.20
N LYS A 43 7.61 1.52 -20.88
CA LYS A 43 8.91 1.75 -21.50
C LYS A 43 9.91 0.61 -21.26
N ALA A 44 9.85 -0.02 -20.09
CA ALA A 44 10.68 -1.17 -19.73
C ALA A 44 10.25 -2.46 -20.45
N GLY A 45 9.15 -2.44 -21.22
CA GLY A 45 8.66 -3.60 -21.97
C GLY A 45 7.85 -4.60 -21.12
N VAL A 46 7.62 -4.33 -19.83
CA VAL A 46 6.90 -5.25 -18.94
C VAL A 46 5.42 -5.34 -19.36
N ALA A 47 4.80 -4.22 -19.74
CA ALA A 47 3.41 -4.23 -20.23
C ALA A 47 3.27 -5.04 -21.54
N SER A 48 4.21 -4.91 -22.46
CA SER A 48 4.23 -5.69 -23.71
C SER A 48 4.39 -7.18 -23.44
N MET A 49 5.25 -7.56 -22.51
CA MET A 49 5.44 -8.96 -22.09
C MET A 49 4.14 -9.55 -21.51
N ILE A 50 3.39 -8.79 -20.68
CA ILE A 50 2.08 -9.24 -20.17
C ILE A 50 1.06 -9.37 -21.32
N ALA A 51 1.03 -8.41 -22.27
CA ALA A 51 0.15 -8.49 -23.44
C ALA A 51 0.44 -9.74 -24.30
N GLU A 52 1.71 -10.05 -24.54
CA GLU A 52 2.13 -11.27 -25.26
C GLU A 52 1.69 -12.54 -24.51
N LYS A 53 1.86 -12.59 -23.18
CA LYS A 53 1.41 -13.73 -22.38
C LYS A 53 -0.11 -13.90 -22.41
N LEU A 54 -0.89 -12.82 -22.42
CA LEU A 54 -2.34 -12.87 -22.60
C LEU A 54 -2.71 -13.38 -24.02
N ALA A 55 -2.02 -12.89 -25.05
CA ALA A 55 -2.24 -13.33 -26.42
C ALA A 55 -1.97 -14.84 -26.60
N MET A 56 -0.97 -15.41 -25.89
CA MET A 56 -0.73 -16.87 -25.86
C MET A 56 -1.89 -17.65 -25.23
N GLN A 57 -2.80 -16.98 -24.53
CA GLN A 57 -4.02 -17.56 -23.94
C GLN A 57 -5.28 -17.20 -24.76
N ASP A 58 -5.13 -16.71 -25.99
CA ASP A 58 -6.21 -16.24 -26.85
C ASP A 58 -6.99 -15.05 -26.28
N ILE A 59 -6.33 -14.17 -25.49
CA ILE A 59 -6.90 -12.98 -24.88
C ILE A 59 -6.28 -11.73 -25.51
N ASP A 60 -7.09 -10.92 -26.18
CA ASP A 60 -6.67 -9.63 -26.71
C ASP A 60 -6.40 -8.61 -25.59
N SER A 61 -5.59 -7.59 -25.88
CA SER A 61 -5.33 -6.55 -24.90
C SER A 61 -5.09 -5.18 -25.53
N VAL A 62 -5.36 -4.13 -24.75
CA VAL A 62 -5.01 -2.73 -25.03
C VAL A 62 -4.26 -2.21 -23.81
N ILE A 63 -3.15 -1.51 -24.04
CA ILE A 63 -2.34 -0.94 -22.96
C ILE A 63 -2.73 0.52 -22.72
N TYR A 64 -3.01 0.87 -21.47
CA TYR A 64 -3.13 2.22 -20.96
C TYR A 64 -1.99 2.48 -19.95
N ASP A 65 -1.02 3.30 -20.35
CA ASP A 65 0.18 3.64 -19.58
C ASP A 65 0.08 5.00 -18.86
N GLY A 66 -1.15 5.50 -18.73
CA GLY A 66 -1.44 6.83 -18.16
C GLY A 66 -1.55 6.89 -16.64
N ALA A 67 -1.32 5.80 -15.90
CA ALA A 67 -1.33 5.85 -14.45
C ALA A 67 -0.09 6.58 -13.93
N LYS A 68 -0.28 7.81 -13.42
CA LYS A 68 0.80 8.62 -12.83
C LYS A 68 1.07 8.21 -11.38
N PRO A 69 2.24 8.52 -10.82
CA PRO A 69 2.41 8.54 -9.36
C PRO A 69 1.31 9.42 -8.75
N ASN A 70 0.65 8.94 -7.67
CA ASN A 70 -0.55 9.59 -7.13
C ASN A 70 -1.66 9.77 -8.20
N PRO A 71 -2.30 8.69 -8.67
CA PRO A 71 -3.25 8.77 -9.79
C PRO A 71 -4.39 9.72 -9.45
N ASN A 72 -4.81 10.49 -10.46
CA ASN A 72 -5.85 11.51 -10.34
C ASN A 72 -7.12 11.12 -11.09
N VAL A 73 -8.15 11.96 -10.96
CA VAL A 73 -9.44 11.79 -11.64
C VAL A 73 -9.27 11.66 -13.16
N GLU A 74 -8.43 12.52 -13.78
CA GLU A 74 -8.19 12.50 -15.23
C GLU A 74 -7.61 11.16 -15.70
N ASN A 75 -6.74 10.52 -14.90
CA ASN A 75 -6.18 9.20 -15.24
C ASN A 75 -7.27 8.12 -15.28
N VAL A 76 -8.24 8.17 -14.37
CA VAL A 76 -9.37 7.24 -14.34
C VAL A 76 -10.28 7.47 -15.56
N GLU A 77 -10.64 8.72 -15.85
CA GLU A 77 -11.51 9.09 -16.97
C GLU A 77 -10.91 8.66 -18.33
N LYS A 78 -9.63 8.93 -18.56
CA LYS A 78 -8.94 8.53 -19.80
C LYS A 78 -8.86 7.01 -19.96
N GLY A 79 -8.57 6.30 -18.88
CA GLY A 79 -8.53 4.84 -18.88
C GLY A 79 -9.92 4.23 -19.14
N LEU A 80 -10.97 4.80 -18.53
CA LEU A 80 -12.36 4.38 -18.75
C LEU A 80 -12.78 4.57 -20.20
N ALA A 81 -12.50 5.74 -20.79
CA ALA A 81 -12.80 6.01 -22.19
C ALA A 81 -12.10 5.01 -23.14
N LEU A 82 -10.84 4.65 -22.84
CA LEU A 82 -10.10 3.65 -23.61
C LEU A 82 -10.70 2.25 -23.48
N LEU A 83 -11.10 1.86 -22.26
CA LEU A 83 -11.77 0.60 -21.97
C LEU A 83 -13.06 0.44 -22.79
N GLU A 84 -13.91 1.47 -22.78
CA GLU A 84 -15.19 1.49 -23.47
C GLU A 84 -15.01 1.49 -25.02
N ALA A 85 -14.12 2.34 -25.54
CA ALA A 85 -13.83 2.43 -26.98
C ALA A 85 -13.32 1.11 -27.56
N ASN A 86 -12.70 0.26 -26.75
CA ASN A 86 -12.16 -1.03 -27.16
C ASN A 86 -13.01 -2.22 -26.73
N ALA A 87 -14.14 -2.00 -26.07
CA ALA A 87 -15.03 -3.03 -25.54
C ALA A 87 -14.27 -4.11 -24.71
N CYS A 88 -13.36 -3.66 -23.82
CA CYS A 88 -12.66 -4.56 -22.92
C CYS A 88 -13.65 -5.12 -21.89
N ASP A 89 -13.55 -6.42 -21.58
CA ASP A 89 -14.47 -7.12 -20.67
C ASP A 89 -13.88 -7.38 -19.28
N PHE A 90 -12.57 -7.06 -19.09
CA PHE A 90 -11.90 -7.06 -17.79
C PHE A 90 -10.70 -6.10 -17.79
N VAL A 91 -10.16 -5.87 -16.60
CA VAL A 91 -8.98 -5.02 -16.39
C VAL A 91 -7.82 -5.86 -15.83
N VAL A 92 -6.63 -5.62 -16.35
CA VAL A 92 -5.37 -6.08 -15.75
C VAL A 92 -4.63 -4.87 -15.24
N SER A 93 -4.45 -4.74 -13.94
CA SER A 93 -3.56 -3.73 -13.38
C SER A 93 -2.15 -4.29 -13.25
N LEU A 94 -1.15 -3.57 -13.79
CA LEU A 94 0.25 -3.98 -13.78
C LEU A 94 1.10 -2.89 -13.13
N GLY A 95 1.65 -3.15 -11.96
CA GLY A 95 2.51 -2.18 -11.29
C GLY A 95 2.45 -2.23 -9.78
N GLY A 96 2.74 -1.11 -9.14
CA GLY A 96 2.54 -0.89 -7.71
C GLY A 96 1.20 -0.24 -7.38
N GLY A 97 1.12 0.47 -6.25
CA GLY A 97 -0.12 1.10 -5.78
C GLY A 97 -0.83 1.98 -6.81
N SER A 98 -0.08 2.87 -7.49
CA SER A 98 -0.69 3.84 -8.43
C SER A 98 -1.40 3.20 -9.62
N PRO A 99 -0.80 2.26 -10.38
CA PRO A 99 -1.52 1.51 -11.39
C PRO A 99 -2.69 0.70 -10.85
N HIS A 100 -2.56 0.09 -9.66
CA HIS A 100 -3.66 -0.67 -9.06
C HIS A 100 -4.84 0.23 -8.69
N ASP A 101 -4.60 1.37 -8.07
CA ASP A 101 -5.65 2.31 -7.68
C ASP A 101 -6.33 2.94 -8.90
N CYS A 102 -5.55 3.33 -9.93
CA CYS A 102 -6.10 3.80 -11.20
C CYS A 102 -7.01 2.74 -11.84
N ALA A 103 -6.56 1.50 -11.90
CA ALA A 103 -7.31 0.37 -12.48
C ALA A 103 -8.61 0.07 -11.70
N LYS A 104 -8.57 0.12 -10.37
CA LYS A 104 -9.75 -0.01 -9.51
C LYS A 104 -10.76 1.08 -9.79
N GLY A 105 -10.32 2.35 -9.90
CA GLY A 105 -11.18 3.47 -10.26
C GLY A 105 -11.85 3.28 -11.63
N ILE A 106 -11.09 2.88 -12.65
CA ILE A 106 -11.58 2.56 -13.99
C ILE A 106 -12.63 1.44 -13.93
N ALA A 107 -12.28 0.31 -13.29
CA ALA A 107 -13.15 -0.86 -13.22
C ALA A 107 -14.44 -0.58 -12.42
N LEU A 108 -14.38 0.26 -11.38
CA LEU A 108 -15.54 0.66 -10.59
C LEU A 108 -16.49 1.54 -11.40
N CYS A 109 -15.97 2.58 -12.06
CA CYS A 109 -16.77 3.47 -12.90
C CYS A 109 -17.37 2.72 -14.10
N ALA A 110 -16.68 1.74 -14.68
CA ALA A 110 -17.18 0.96 -15.81
C ALA A 110 -18.48 0.20 -15.50
N THR A 111 -18.69 -0.24 -14.27
CA THR A 111 -19.89 -0.98 -13.88
C THR A 111 -20.94 -0.14 -13.15
N ASN A 112 -20.51 0.86 -12.40
CA ASN A 112 -21.40 1.67 -11.56
C ASN A 112 -21.78 3.00 -12.24
N GLY A 113 -20.99 3.46 -13.24
CA GLY A 113 -21.19 4.76 -13.90
C GLY A 113 -20.72 5.93 -13.03
N GLY A 114 -21.14 7.15 -13.35
CA GLY A 114 -20.84 8.35 -12.57
C GLY A 114 -19.37 8.78 -12.61
N HIS A 115 -19.00 9.62 -11.68
CA HIS A 115 -17.65 10.16 -11.49
C HIS A 115 -16.97 9.43 -10.34
N ILE A 116 -15.66 9.21 -10.42
CA ILE A 116 -14.93 8.46 -9.37
C ILE A 116 -15.06 9.11 -7.97
N GLY A 117 -15.22 10.42 -7.89
CA GLY A 117 -15.49 11.15 -6.66
C GLY A 117 -16.80 10.80 -5.97
N ASP A 118 -17.77 10.23 -6.69
CA ASP A 118 -19.07 9.81 -6.14
C ASP A 118 -18.90 8.61 -5.17
N TYR A 119 -17.76 7.93 -5.25
CA TYR A 119 -17.44 6.73 -4.45
C TYR A 119 -16.51 7.02 -3.27
N GLU A 120 -16.15 8.28 -3.01
CA GLU A 120 -15.34 8.65 -1.84
C GLU A 120 -16.03 8.23 -0.54
N GLY A 121 -15.31 7.52 0.34
CA GLY A 121 -15.82 7.03 1.61
C GLY A 121 -15.87 5.50 1.69
N VAL A 122 -16.79 4.96 2.50
CA VAL A 122 -16.89 3.53 2.79
C VAL A 122 -18.12 2.92 2.15
N ASP A 123 -17.93 1.85 1.34
CA ASP A 123 -19.01 1.05 0.70
C ASP A 123 -20.05 1.93 -0.04
N GLN A 124 -19.60 2.86 -0.88
CA GLN A 124 -20.47 3.77 -1.63
C GLN A 124 -20.94 3.19 -2.97
N SER A 125 -20.30 2.14 -3.48
CA SER A 125 -20.70 1.51 -4.75
C SER A 125 -21.89 0.58 -4.58
N SER A 126 -22.68 0.41 -5.62
CA SER A 126 -23.87 -0.45 -5.64
C SER A 126 -23.63 -1.82 -6.27
N LYS A 127 -22.57 -1.95 -7.07
CA LYS A 127 -22.23 -3.16 -7.85
C LYS A 127 -20.73 -3.45 -7.75
N PRO A 128 -20.32 -4.73 -7.87
CA PRO A 128 -18.93 -5.07 -8.05
C PRO A 128 -18.31 -4.32 -9.25
N GLN A 129 -17.04 -3.99 -9.14
CA GLN A 129 -16.25 -3.47 -10.26
C GLN A 129 -16.19 -4.46 -11.43
N LEU A 130 -15.84 -3.99 -12.62
CA LEU A 130 -15.49 -4.88 -13.73
C LEU A 130 -14.38 -5.84 -13.24
N PRO A 131 -14.38 -7.14 -13.64
CA PRO A 131 -13.37 -8.07 -13.17
C PRO A 131 -11.97 -7.49 -13.30
N LEU A 132 -11.22 -7.51 -12.18
CA LEU A 132 -9.87 -6.95 -12.08
C LEU A 132 -8.88 -8.04 -11.67
N VAL A 133 -7.84 -8.22 -12.48
CA VAL A 133 -6.65 -9.01 -12.18
C VAL A 133 -5.53 -8.03 -11.82
N ALA A 134 -4.95 -8.17 -10.64
CA ALA A 134 -3.88 -7.28 -10.18
C ALA A 134 -2.53 -7.99 -10.18
N ILE A 135 -1.63 -7.59 -11.09
CA ILE A 135 -0.26 -8.11 -11.20
C ILE A 135 0.70 -7.11 -10.56
N ASN A 136 1.19 -7.46 -9.38
CA ASN A 136 1.99 -6.57 -8.56
C ASN A 136 3.47 -6.61 -8.94
N THR A 137 4.12 -5.45 -8.95
CA THR A 137 5.56 -5.30 -9.23
C THR A 137 6.34 -4.62 -8.10
N THR A 138 5.70 -4.36 -6.95
CA THR A 138 6.34 -3.72 -5.80
C THR A 138 6.08 -4.48 -4.50
N ALA A 139 6.95 -4.33 -3.52
CA ALA A 139 6.80 -4.97 -2.22
C ALA A 139 6.49 -3.92 -1.13
N GLY A 140 5.27 -3.36 -1.14
CA GLY A 140 4.92 -2.29 -0.20
C GLY A 140 3.43 -2.09 0.03
N THR A 141 2.73 -1.55 -0.96
CA THR A 141 1.37 -1.02 -0.80
C THR A 141 0.28 -2.07 -0.57
N ALA A 142 0.51 -3.30 -1.02
CA ALA A 142 -0.48 -4.37 -1.05
C ALA A 142 -1.81 -3.97 -1.76
N SER A 143 -1.80 -2.97 -2.64
CA SER A 143 -3.02 -2.53 -3.32
C SER A 143 -3.62 -3.63 -4.19
N GLU A 144 -2.81 -4.57 -4.70
CA GLU A 144 -3.28 -5.73 -5.47
C GLU A 144 -4.25 -6.63 -4.69
N MET A 145 -4.32 -6.51 -3.35
CA MET A 145 -5.16 -7.39 -2.54
C MET A 145 -6.16 -6.64 -1.66
N THR A 146 -6.14 -5.31 -1.65
CA THR A 146 -6.96 -4.51 -0.74
C THR A 146 -8.26 -4.01 -1.36
N ARG A 147 -9.19 -3.61 -0.49
CA ARG A 147 -10.41 -2.88 -0.84
C ARG A 147 -10.23 -1.36 -0.84
N PHE A 148 -9.00 -0.88 -0.85
CA PHE A 148 -8.65 0.55 -0.90
C PHE A 148 -8.33 0.96 -2.33
N CYS A 149 -8.78 2.16 -2.72
CA CYS A 149 -8.47 2.82 -3.96
C CYS A 149 -8.28 4.30 -3.65
N ILE A 150 -7.07 4.82 -3.85
CA ILE A 150 -6.73 6.21 -3.49
C ILE A 150 -6.53 7.01 -4.79
N ILE A 151 -7.42 7.98 -5.01
CA ILE A 151 -7.40 8.84 -6.21
C ILE A 151 -7.27 10.30 -5.77
N THR A 152 -6.37 11.04 -6.41
CA THR A 152 -6.17 12.46 -6.13
C THR A 152 -7.22 13.30 -6.84
N ASP A 153 -7.96 14.10 -6.07
CA ASP A 153 -8.77 15.20 -6.61
C ASP A 153 -7.89 16.46 -6.63
N GLU A 154 -7.42 16.82 -7.81
CA GLU A 154 -6.55 17.99 -7.99
C GLU A 154 -7.30 19.31 -7.77
N THR A 155 -8.63 19.34 -7.91
CA THR A 155 -9.43 20.56 -7.70
C THR A 155 -9.57 20.91 -6.24
N ARG A 156 -9.67 19.89 -5.37
CA ARG A 156 -9.73 20.03 -3.91
C ARG A 156 -8.37 19.89 -3.22
N HIS A 157 -7.32 19.48 -3.96
CA HIS A 157 -5.99 19.12 -3.42
C HIS A 157 -6.06 18.07 -2.29
N VAL A 158 -6.90 17.03 -2.48
CA VAL A 158 -7.08 15.95 -1.52
C VAL A 158 -6.89 14.58 -2.16
N LYS A 159 -6.42 13.63 -1.37
CA LYS A 159 -6.45 12.20 -1.72
C LYS A 159 -7.79 11.63 -1.27
N MET A 160 -8.65 11.32 -2.23
CA MET A 160 -9.92 10.64 -1.97
C MET A 160 -9.64 9.18 -1.61
N ALA A 161 -10.10 8.76 -0.44
CA ALA A 161 -10.05 7.37 -0.04
C ALA A 161 -11.39 6.68 -0.38
N ILE A 162 -11.35 5.76 -1.33
CA ILE A 162 -12.46 4.87 -1.67
C ILE A 162 -12.15 3.54 -0.97
N VAL A 163 -12.95 3.17 0.01
CA VAL A 163 -12.79 1.96 0.82
C VAL A 163 -14.02 1.08 0.59
N ASP A 164 -13.96 0.25 -0.42
CA ASP A 164 -15.14 -0.48 -0.87
C ASP A 164 -14.81 -1.94 -1.17
N ARG A 165 -15.61 -2.86 -0.62
CA ARG A 165 -15.44 -4.30 -0.88
C ARG A 165 -15.50 -4.64 -2.37
N ASN A 166 -16.24 -3.86 -3.14
CA ASN A 166 -16.45 -4.04 -4.56
C ASN A 166 -15.25 -3.66 -5.44
N VAL A 167 -14.21 -3.00 -4.87
CA VAL A 167 -12.94 -2.74 -5.57
C VAL A 167 -11.84 -3.74 -5.23
N THR A 168 -12.14 -4.77 -4.43
CA THR A 168 -11.20 -5.87 -4.19
C THR A 168 -10.97 -6.63 -5.49
N PRO A 169 -9.72 -6.83 -5.94
CA PRO A 169 -9.43 -7.59 -7.15
C PRO A 169 -9.98 -9.03 -7.10
N LEU A 170 -10.36 -9.55 -8.26
CA LEU A 170 -10.78 -10.94 -8.41
C LEU A 170 -9.62 -11.92 -8.20
N LEU A 171 -8.46 -11.57 -8.76
CA LEU A 171 -7.21 -12.32 -8.70
C LEU A 171 -6.06 -11.36 -8.42
N SER A 172 -5.23 -11.66 -7.44
CA SER A 172 -3.94 -11.01 -7.24
C SER A 172 -2.78 -11.92 -7.61
N VAL A 173 -1.73 -11.34 -8.21
CA VAL A 173 -0.54 -12.05 -8.65
C VAL A 173 0.69 -11.34 -8.08
N ASN A 174 1.51 -12.08 -7.35
CA ASN A 174 2.73 -11.60 -6.72
C ASN A 174 3.91 -12.48 -7.14
N ASP A 175 4.46 -12.23 -8.34
CA ASP A 175 5.68 -12.88 -8.82
C ASP A 175 6.90 -12.03 -8.44
N PRO A 176 7.79 -12.50 -7.55
CA PRO A 176 8.98 -11.76 -7.15
C PRO A 176 9.92 -11.43 -8.32
N ALA A 177 9.87 -12.18 -9.44
CA ALA A 177 10.65 -11.89 -10.63
C ALA A 177 10.31 -10.51 -11.21
N LEU A 178 9.06 -10.05 -11.10
CA LEU A 178 8.63 -8.72 -11.53
C LEU A 178 9.13 -7.59 -10.61
N MET A 179 9.61 -7.92 -9.43
CA MET A 179 10.09 -6.96 -8.42
C MET A 179 11.62 -6.77 -8.46
N VAL A 180 12.35 -7.62 -9.17
CA VAL A 180 13.83 -7.57 -9.26
C VAL A 180 14.33 -6.23 -9.83
N GLY A 181 13.59 -5.65 -10.77
CA GLY A 181 13.92 -4.36 -11.39
C GLY A 181 13.65 -3.12 -10.53
N MET A 182 13.14 -3.26 -9.31
CA MET A 182 12.86 -2.11 -8.44
C MET A 182 14.16 -1.38 -8.06
N PRO A 183 14.24 -0.04 -8.25
CA PRO A 183 15.36 0.76 -7.77
C PRO A 183 15.54 0.65 -6.26
N LYS A 184 16.79 0.81 -5.78
CA LYS A 184 17.16 0.73 -4.36
C LYS A 184 16.29 1.63 -3.45
N GLY A 185 16.13 2.90 -3.83
CA GLY A 185 15.30 3.86 -3.06
C GLY A 185 13.82 3.46 -3.03
N LEU A 186 13.28 2.92 -4.13
CA LEU A 186 11.90 2.43 -4.16
C LEU A 186 11.73 1.17 -3.29
N THR A 187 12.70 0.25 -3.33
CA THR A 187 12.72 -0.94 -2.46
C THR A 187 12.70 -0.56 -0.99
N ALA A 188 13.52 0.43 -0.58
CA ALA A 188 13.57 0.95 0.78
C ALA A 188 12.23 1.59 1.19
N ALA A 189 11.72 2.51 0.38
CA ALA A 189 10.49 3.23 0.65
C ALA A 189 9.29 2.30 0.78
N THR A 190 9.11 1.37 -0.18
CA THR A 190 7.97 0.43 -0.17
C THR A 190 8.10 -0.61 0.95
N GLY A 191 9.31 -1.09 1.25
CA GLY A 191 9.51 -2.02 2.36
C GLY A 191 9.24 -1.39 3.73
N MET A 192 9.61 -0.12 3.92
CA MET A 192 9.26 0.63 5.13
C MET A 192 7.76 0.97 5.21
N ASP A 193 7.11 1.15 4.06
CA ASP A 193 5.66 1.31 3.95
C ASP A 193 4.95 0.02 4.43
N ALA A 194 5.37 -1.14 3.93
CA ALA A 194 4.86 -2.44 4.39
C ALA A 194 5.07 -2.65 5.91
N LEU A 195 6.22 -2.20 6.45
CA LEU A 195 6.47 -2.22 7.90
C LEU A 195 5.48 -1.34 8.65
N THR A 196 5.21 -0.15 8.11
CA THR A 196 4.25 0.80 8.70
C THR A 196 2.84 0.21 8.71
N HIS A 197 2.40 -0.38 7.59
CA HIS A 197 1.13 -1.11 7.48
C HIS A 197 1.00 -2.18 8.58
N ALA A 198 2.02 -3.03 8.72
CA ALA A 198 2.00 -4.11 9.69
C ALA A 198 1.96 -3.60 11.14
N ILE A 199 2.78 -2.59 11.48
CA ILE A 199 2.84 -2.04 12.84
C ILE A 199 1.54 -1.30 13.18
N GLU A 200 1.02 -0.44 12.29
CA GLU A 200 -0.23 0.27 12.53
C GLU A 200 -1.41 -0.70 12.67
N ALA A 201 -1.53 -1.69 11.79
CA ALA A 201 -2.54 -2.72 11.91
C ALA A 201 -2.43 -3.51 13.22
N TYR A 202 -1.21 -3.81 13.67
CA TYR A 202 -0.99 -4.54 14.92
C TYR A 202 -1.41 -3.72 16.13
N VAL A 203 -1.09 -2.41 16.20
CA VAL A 203 -1.48 -1.55 17.34
C VAL A 203 -2.90 -0.99 17.21
N SER A 204 -3.58 -1.17 16.08
CA SER A 204 -4.92 -0.66 15.80
C SER A 204 -5.95 -1.09 16.85
N THR A 205 -6.95 -0.24 17.11
CA THR A 205 -8.11 -0.60 17.94
C THR A 205 -9.04 -1.63 17.28
N ALA A 206 -8.90 -1.85 15.95
CA ALA A 206 -9.64 -2.87 15.19
C ALA A 206 -8.85 -4.17 15.01
N ALA A 207 -7.66 -4.29 15.60
CA ALA A 207 -6.83 -5.49 15.55
C ALA A 207 -7.56 -6.72 16.14
N ASN A 208 -7.32 -7.87 15.55
CA ASN A 208 -7.90 -9.15 15.97
C ASN A 208 -6.87 -10.29 15.76
N PRO A 209 -7.10 -11.51 16.29
CA PRO A 209 -6.11 -12.58 16.21
C PRO A 209 -5.64 -12.94 14.80
N ILE A 210 -6.48 -12.76 13.75
CA ILE A 210 -6.09 -13.04 12.36
C ILE A 210 -5.15 -11.95 11.86
N THR A 211 -5.51 -10.68 12.06
CA THR A 211 -4.68 -9.54 11.63
C THR A 211 -3.39 -9.48 12.44
N ASP A 212 -3.39 -9.86 13.71
CA ASP A 212 -2.21 -9.94 14.56
C ASP A 212 -1.18 -10.95 14.04
N ALA A 213 -1.63 -12.15 13.68
CA ALA A 213 -0.75 -13.17 13.13
C ALA A 213 -0.10 -12.72 11.82
N CYS A 214 -0.89 -12.08 10.93
CA CYS A 214 -0.38 -11.54 9.66
C CYS A 214 0.63 -10.40 9.91
N ALA A 215 0.30 -9.45 10.79
CA ALA A 215 1.14 -8.29 11.07
C ALA A 215 2.50 -8.68 11.67
N ILE A 216 2.51 -9.53 12.70
CA ILE A 216 3.76 -9.98 13.34
C ILE A 216 4.63 -10.74 12.33
N LYS A 217 4.03 -11.63 11.51
CA LYS A 217 4.81 -12.36 10.51
C LYS A 217 5.36 -11.44 9.42
N ALA A 218 4.61 -10.42 9.01
CA ALA A 218 5.11 -9.40 8.10
C ALA A 218 6.32 -8.66 8.67
N ILE A 219 6.26 -8.21 9.93
CA ILE A 219 7.36 -7.52 10.61
C ILE A 219 8.62 -8.38 10.67
N GLU A 220 8.49 -9.67 11.03
CA GLU A 220 9.62 -10.62 11.05
C GLU A 220 10.29 -10.73 9.68
N LEU A 221 9.50 -10.92 8.62
CA LEU A 221 10.02 -11.06 7.25
C LEU A 221 10.70 -9.78 6.77
N ILE A 222 10.11 -8.61 7.03
CA ILE A 222 10.68 -7.30 6.66
C ILE A 222 12.00 -7.09 7.39
N SER A 223 12.03 -7.33 8.71
CA SER A 223 13.24 -7.16 9.52
C SER A 223 14.42 -8.01 9.00
N ALA A 224 14.13 -9.24 8.58
CA ALA A 224 15.16 -10.17 8.10
C ALA A 224 15.61 -9.87 6.65
N ASN A 225 14.73 -9.31 5.79
CA ASN A 225 14.98 -9.31 4.34
C ASN A 225 15.11 -7.92 3.73
N LEU A 226 14.56 -6.83 4.33
CA LEU A 226 14.54 -5.52 3.69
C LEU A 226 15.95 -4.99 3.41
N ARG A 227 16.88 -5.10 4.38
CA ARG A 227 18.29 -4.70 4.19
C ARG A 227 18.95 -5.46 3.04
N LEU A 228 18.65 -6.75 2.93
CA LEU A 228 19.18 -7.61 1.86
C LEU A 228 18.64 -7.18 0.50
N ALA A 229 17.32 -7.00 0.37
CA ALA A 229 16.67 -6.59 -0.86
C ALA A 229 17.10 -5.18 -1.32
N VAL A 230 17.38 -4.26 -0.38
CA VAL A 230 17.90 -2.91 -0.68
C VAL A 230 19.37 -2.95 -1.11
N ARG A 231 20.18 -3.79 -0.47
CA ARG A 231 21.60 -3.95 -0.78
C ARG A 231 21.81 -4.64 -2.13
N ASP A 232 21.06 -5.70 -2.37
CA ASP A 232 21.12 -6.50 -3.59
C ASP A 232 19.70 -6.78 -4.10
N GLY A 233 19.26 -5.96 -5.07
CA GLY A 233 17.95 -6.10 -5.69
C GLY A 233 17.77 -7.40 -6.48
N SER A 234 18.84 -8.14 -6.79
CA SER A 234 18.82 -9.43 -7.50
C SER A 234 18.69 -10.64 -6.56
N ASP A 235 18.76 -10.44 -5.23
CA ASP A 235 18.54 -11.50 -4.25
C ASP A 235 17.08 -11.99 -4.29
N LYS A 236 16.88 -13.10 -5.01
CA LYS A 236 15.54 -13.68 -5.23
C LYS A 236 14.86 -14.09 -3.94
N VAL A 237 15.61 -14.59 -2.95
CA VAL A 237 15.06 -15.02 -1.66
C VAL A 237 14.57 -13.81 -0.86
N ALA A 238 15.37 -12.74 -0.83
CA ALA A 238 14.97 -11.49 -0.18
C ALA A 238 13.74 -10.87 -0.87
N ARG A 239 13.71 -10.85 -2.22
CA ARG A 239 12.55 -10.36 -2.99
C ARG A 239 11.28 -11.16 -2.71
N GLU A 240 11.37 -12.49 -2.71
CA GLU A 240 10.22 -13.36 -2.42
C GLU A 240 9.71 -13.16 -1.00
N ASN A 241 10.61 -13.11 -0.01
CA ASN A 241 10.22 -12.84 1.37
C ASN A 241 9.60 -11.44 1.54
N MET A 242 10.08 -10.43 0.82
CA MET A 242 9.47 -9.09 0.83
C MET A 242 8.09 -9.08 0.14
N ALA A 243 7.89 -9.88 -0.92
CA ALA A 243 6.57 -10.04 -1.56
C ALA A 243 5.56 -10.68 -0.59
N TYR A 244 5.95 -11.73 0.12
CA TYR A 244 5.09 -12.31 1.18
C TYR A 244 4.86 -11.34 2.32
N ALA A 245 5.88 -10.60 2.74
CA ALA A 245 5.78 -9.66 3.87
C ALA A 245 4.77 -8.55 3.60
N GLN A 246 4.84 -7.92 2.40
CA GLN A 246 3.90 -6.86 2.03
C GLN A 246 2.46 -7.39 1.90
N PHE A 247 2.28 -8.60 1.37
CA PHE A 247 0.96 -9.22 1.27
C PHE A 247 0.36 -9.51 2.66
N LEU A 248 1.16 -10.05 3.59
CA LEU A 248 0.75 -10.25 4.99
C LEU A 248 0.42 -8.93 5.68
N ALA A 249 1.23 -7.87 5.45
CA ALA A 249 0.92 -6.53 5.95
C ALA A 249 -0.41 -6.02 5.37
N GLY A 250 -0.66 -6.30 4.08
CA GLY A 250 -1.93 -6.05 3.40
C GLY A 250 -3.11 -6.76 4.05
N MET A 251 -2.98 -8.06 4.32
CA MET A 251 -4.00 -8.82 5.04
C MET A 251 -4.31 -8.23 6.42
N ALA A 252 -3.28 -7.70 7.11
CA ALA A 252 -3.46 -7.08 8.40
C ALA A 252 -4.21 -5.74 8.28
N PHE A 253 -3.68 -4.76 7.53
CA PHE A 253 -4.27 -3.42 7.53
C PHE A 253 -5.60 -3.32 6.76
N ASN A 254 -5.81 -4.12 5.71
CA ASN A 254 -7.07 -4.16 4.98
C ASN A 254 -8.25 -4.53 5.92
N ASN A 255 -7.96 -5.20 7.04
CA ASN A 255 -8.95 -5.72 7.98
C ASN A 255 -8.86 -5.12 9.40
N ALA A 256 -7.74 -4.50 9.77
CA ALA A 256 -7.58 -3.78 11.05
C ALA A 256 -7.46 -2.26 10.86
N SER A 257 -7.47 -1.76 9.60
CA SER A 257 -7.22 -0.35 9.28
C SER A 257 -5.81 0.11 9.74
N LEU A 258 -5.57 1.40 9.76
CA LEU A 258 -4.30 2.07 9.93
C LEU A 258 -4.32 3.01 11.15
N GLY A 259 -3.44 4.01 11.17
CA GLY A 259 -3.32 4.96 12.26
C GLY A 259 -2.84 6.35 11.83
N PHE A 260 -2.27 7.08 12.78
CA PHE A 260 -1.81 8.45 12.54
C PHE A 260 -0.58 8.54 11.64
N VAL A 261 0.22 7.48 11.46
CA VAL A 261 1.32 7.54 10.49
C VAL A 261 0.77 7.81 9.10
N HIS A 262 -0.18 7.00 8.64
CA HIS A 262 -0.82 7.17 7.34
C HIS A 262 -1.64 8.45 7.26
N ALA A 263 -2.42 8.76 8.30
CA ALA A 263 -3.22 9.98 8.34
C ALA A 263 -2.35 11.25 8.18
N MET A 264 -1.14 11.26 8.73
CA MET A 264 -0.18 12.37 8.61
C MET A 264 0.59 12.33 7.28
N ALA A 265 1.00 11.15 6.82
CA ALA A 265 1.72 10.99 5.56
C ALA A 265 0.88 11.38 4.34
N HIS A 266 -0.42 11.11 4.35
CA HIS A 266 -1.35 11.55 3.30
C HIS A 266 -1.32 13.07 3.11
N GLN A 267 -1.18 13.83 4.20
CA GLN A 267 -1.15 15.30 4.13
C GLN A 267 0.15 15.80 3.49
N LEU A 268 1.27 15.15 3.76
CA LEU A 268 2.55 15.44 3.12
C LEU A 268 2.52 15.12 1.62
N GLY A 269 1.94 13.99 1.25
CA GLY A 269 1.71 13.62 -0.15
C GLY A 269 0.77 14.59 -0.86
N GLY A 270 -0.33 15.02 -0.21
CA GLY A 270 -1.30 15.94 -0.79
C GLY A 270 -0.78 17.36 -0.99
N LEU A 271 0.02 17.88 -0.03
CA LEU A 271 0.50 19.26 -0.08
C LEU A 271 1.80 19.41 -0.89
N TYR A 272 2.71 18.44 -0.82
CA TYR A 272 4.07 18.55 -1.37
C TYR A 272 4.39 17.52 -2.45
N ASP A 273 3.45 16.64 -2.79
CA ASP A 273 3.63 15.50 -3.70
C ASP A 273 4.82 14.58 -3.30
N LEU A 274 5.04 14.43 -1.98
CA LEU A 274 6.13 13.60 -1.46
C LEU A 274 5.83 12.11 -1.60
N PRO A 275 6.87 11.27 -1.80
CA PRO A 275 6.71 9.83 -1.89
C PRO A 275 6.12 9.23 -0.62
N HIS A 276 4.98 8.53 -0.75
CA HIS A 276 4.17 8.04 0.36
C HIS A 276 4.96 7.17 1.35
N GLY A 277 5.67 6.15 0.87
CA GLY A 277 6.43 5.23 1.74
C GLY A 277 7.58 5.91 2.49
N VAL A 278 8.18 6.97 1.91
CA VAL A 278 9.20 7.77 2.60
C VAL A 278 8.56 8.57 3.74
N CYS A 279 7.41 9.22 3.48
CA CYS A 279 6.69 9.95 4.52
C CYS A 279 6.29 9.04 5.70
N ASN A 280 5.76 7.84 5.39
CA ASN A 280 5.42 6.84 6.39
C ASN A 280 6.65 6.42 7.21
N ALA A 281 7.77 6.13 6.55
CA ALA A 281 9.01 5.70 7.21
C ALA A 281 9.56 6.76 8.19
N VAL A 282 9.54 8.04 7.80
CA VAL A 282 10.00 9.16 8.65
C VAL A 282 9.06 9.36 9.84
N LEU A 283 7.75 9.27 9.65
CA LEU A 283 6.76 9.52 10.71
C LEU A 283 6.60 8.34 11.69
N LEU A 284 6.84 7.10 11.24
CA LEU A 284 6.56 5.88 11.99
C LEU A 284 7.14 5.88 13.42
N PRO A 285 8.45 6.14 13.67
CA PRO A 285 9.00 6.09 15.01
C PRO A 285 8.42 7.17 15.93
N HIS A 286 8.00 8.30 15.39
CA HIS A 286 7.45 9.43 16.14
C HIS A 286 6.02 9.17 16.59
N VAL A 287 5.19 8.64 15.69
CA VAL A 287 3.81 8.23 16.02
C VAL A 287 3.81 7.06 17.00
N GLN A 288 4.72 6.07 16.84
CA GLN A 288 4.78 4.97 17.78
C GLN A 288 5.31 5.41 19.15
N SER A 289 6.17 6.43 19.22
CA SER A 289 6.53 7.07 20.51
C SER A 289 5.30 7.71 21.19
N PHE A 290 4.43 8.36 20.43
CA PHE A 290 3.17 8.87 20.95
C PHE A 290 2.24 7.75 21.43
N ASN A 291 2.13 6.66 20.68
CA ASN A 291 1.26 5.52 20.98
C ASN A 291 1.78 4.67 22.16
N ALA A 292 3.08 4.72 22.48
CA ALA A 292 3.73 3.85 23.46
C ALA A 292 3.04 3.86 24.84
N SER A 293 2.49 4.99 25.26
CA SER A 293 1.80 5.11 26.57
C SER A 293 0.55 4.22 26.71
N VAL A 294 -0.06 3.80 25.59
CA VAL A 294 -1.27 2.95 25.59
C VAL A 294 -1.05 1.61 24.91
N SER A 295 0.05 1.44 24.16
CA SER A 295 0.35 0.27 23.36
C SER A 295 1.67 -0.41 23.72
N ALA A 296 2.24 -0.15 24.91
CA ALA A 296 3.55 -0.61 25.31
C ALA A 296 3.73 -2.13 25.10
N LYS A 297 2.77 -2.95 25.55
CA LYS A 297 2.82 -4.41 25.39
C LYS A 297 2.87 -4.82 23.90
N ARG A 298 2.01 -4.25 23.07
CA ARG A 298 1.98 -4.57 21.63
C ARG A 298 3.27 -4.11 20.93
N LEU A 299 3.79 -2.94 21.28
CA LEU A 299 5.08 -2.47 20.76
C LEU A 299 6.25 -3.32 21.26
N SER A 300 6.19 -3.89 22.46
CA SER A 300 7.18 -4.88 22.93
C SER A 300 7.16 -6.16 22.07
N ASP A 301 5.98 -6.62 21.62
CA ASP A 301 5.89 -7.72 20.66
C ASP A 301 6.49 -7.34 19.29
N VAL A 302 6.27 -6.10 18.83
CA VAL A 302 6.90 -5.54 17.62
C VAL A 302 8.43 -5.53 17.75
N ALA A 303 8.98 -5.14 18.90
CA ALA A 303 10.42 -5.17 19.15
C ALA A 303 11.00 -6.58 18.96
N ARG A 304 10.31 -7.59 19.49
CA ARG A 304 10.72 -9.00 19.35
C ARG A 304 10.67 -9.44 17.90
N ALA A 305 9.61 -9.08 17.16
CA ALA A 305 9.46 -9.38 15.74
C ALA A 305 10.54 -8.69 14.89
N LEU A 306 10.98 -7.49 15.28
CA LEU A 306 12.13 -6.79 14.67
C LEU A 306 13.49 -7.38 15.04
N GLY A 307 13.54 -8.41 15.91
CA GLY A 307 14.76 -9.09 16.32
C GLY A 307 15.50 -8.43 17.50
N ALA A 308 14.87 -7.50 18.23
CA ALA A 308 15.45 -6.91 19.41
C ALA A 308 15.47 -7.91 20.59
N ASP A 309 16.59 -7.98 21.30
CA ASP A 309 16.66 -8.74 22.56
C ASP A 309 16.01 -7.92 23.68
N ILE A 310 14.82 -8.34 24.07
CA ILE A 310 14.02 -7.68 25.11
C ILE A 310 13.78 -8.58 26.32
N LYS A 311 14.64 -9.60 26.51
CA LYS A 311 14.51 -10.53 27.62
C LYS A 311 14.68 -9.80 28.94
N GLY A 312 13.67 -9.87 29.79
CA GLY A 312 13.65 -9.21 31.10
C GLY A 312 13.20 -7.74 31.10
N ASN A 313 12.93 -7.16 29.93
CA ASN A 313 12.43 -5.80 29.82
C ASN A 313 10.96 -5.68 30.29
N SER A 314 10.62 -4.52 30.85
CA SER A 314 9.22 -4.11 31.02
C SER A 314 8.55 -3.86 29.66
N PRO A 315 7.21 -3.85 29.57
CA PRO A 315 6.53 -3.49 28.34
C PRO A 315 6.96 -2.12 27.78
N GLU A 316 7.22 -1.14 28.64
CA GLU A 316 7.65 0.22 28.29
C GLU A 316 9.06 0.21 27.68
N GLU A 317 9.99 -0.53 28.29
CA GLU A 317 11.35 -0.73 27.75
C GLU A 317 11.30 -1.47 26.42
N GLY A 318 10.43 -2.47 26.28
CA GLY A 318 10.18 -3.16 25.03
C GLY A 318 9.63 -2.23 23.94
N ALA A 319 8.73 -1.32 24.30
CA ALA A 319 8.23 -0.30 23.35
C ALA A 319 9.34 0.64 22.87
N GLN A 320 10.23 1.07 23.76
CA GLN A 320 11.38 1.89 23.38
C GLN A 320 12.35 1.12 22.46
N ALA A 321 12.56 -0.18 22.73
CA ALA A 321 13.36 -1.05 21.87
C ALA A 321 12.75 -1.18 20.46
N ALA A 322 11.41 -1.26 20.33
CA ALA A 322 10.73 -1.25 19.02
C ALA A 322 11.01 0.05 18.25
N ILE A 323 10.83 1.20 18.90
CA ILE A 323 11.04 2.52 18.31
C ILE A 323 12.50 2.68 17.85
N ALA A 324 13.45 2.22 18.67
CA ALA A 324 14.88 2.22 18.32
C ALA A 324 15.17 1.32 17.11
N ALA A 325 14.60 0.10 17.09
CA ALA A 325 14.77 -0.84 15.97
C ALA A 325 14.19 -0.29 14.66
N ILE A 326 13.02 0.37 14.70
CA ILE A 326 12.43 1.04 13.54
C ILE A 326 13.37 2.12 13.00
N ARG A 327 13.92 2.98 13.86
CA ARG A 327 14.87 4.04 13.46
C ARG A 327 16.13 3.45 12.83
N THR A 328 16.69 2.42 13.44
CA THR A 328 17.87 1.73 12.92
C THR A 328 17.61 1.13 11.55
N LEU A 329 16.46 0.44 11.36
CA LEU A 329 16.11 -0.12 10.06
C LEU A 329 15.95 0.98 9.00
N ALA A 330 15.25 2.07 9.30
CA ALA A 330 15.09 3.21 8.39
C ALA A 330 16.44 3.81 7.98
N GLN A 331 17.35 3.98 8.94
CA GLN A 331 18.72 4.47 8.68
C GLN A 331 19.51 3.51 7.80
N ASP A 332 19.47 2.20 8.09
CA ASP A 332 20.21 1.17 7.34
C ASP A 332 19.78 1.07 5.88
N VAL A 333 18.52 1.42 5.58
CA VAL A 333 17.99 1.44 4.22
C VAL A 333 17.94 2.85 3.61
N GLU A 334 18.68 3.79 4.19
CA GLU A 334 18.91 5.15 3.67
C GLU A 334 17.63 6.00 3.55
N ILE A 335 16.66 5.82 4.45
CA ILE A 335 15.51 6.74 4.56
C ILE A 335 16.00 8.08 5.14
N PRO A 336 15.54 9.23 4.61
CA PRO A 336 15.86 10.55 5.17
C PRO A 336 15.56 10.65 6.66
N ALA A 337 16.40 11.38 7.40
CA ALA A 337 16.31 11.43 8.86
C ALA A 337 15.10 12.23 9.37
N GLY A 338 14.55 13.15 8.55
CA GLY A 338 13.44 13.99 8.99
C GLY A 338 12.72 14.69 7.85
N LEU A 339 11.58 15.30 8.17
CA LEU A 339 10.70 15.99 7.22
C LEU A 339 11.37 17.22 6.56
N ARG A 340 12.35 17.83 7.22
CA ARG A 340 13.12 18.96 6.66
C ARG A 340 13.88 18.55 5.42
N GLU A 341 14.48 17.36 5.41
CA GLU A 341 15.21 16.84 4.25
C GLU A 341 14.28 16.57 3.06
N LEU A 342 12.99 16.33 3.34
CA LEU A 342 11.96 16.17 2.33
C LEU A 342 11.40 17.50 1.81
N GLY A 343 11.85 18.64 2.35
CA GLY A 343 11.41 19.97 1.93
C GLY A 343 10.10 20.46 2.58
N ALA A 344 9.58 19.74 3.58
CA ALA A 344 8.42 20.18 4.36
C ALA A 344 8.77 21.45 5.18
N LYS A 345 7.76 22.28 5.45
CA LYS A 345 7.94 23.56 6.12
C LYS A 345 7.22 23.60 7.46
N LEU A 346 7.90 24.12 8.49
CA LEU A 346 7.34 24.24 9.85
C LEU A 346 6.05 25.06 9.90
N GLN A 347 5.92 26.07 9.03
CA GLN A 347 4.74 26.94 8.97
C GLN A 347 3.47 26.22 8.53
N ASP A 348 3.59 25.10 7.81
CA ASP A 348 2.45 24.35 7.27
C ASP A 348 1.95 23.26 8.24
N ILE A 349 2.67 23.02 9.36
CA ILE A 349 2.31 22.02 10.36
C ILE A 349 0.87 22.18 10.88
N PRO A 350 0.36 23.40 11.22
CA PRO A 350 -1.00 23.53 11.70
C PRO A 350 -2.05 23.05 10.70
N LEU A 351 -1.84 23.31 9.40
CA LEU A 351 -2.72 22.84 8.32
C LEU A 351 -2.65 21.32 8.17
N LEU A 352 -1.42 20.77 8.13
CA LEU A 352 -1.20 19.32 8.03
C LEU A 352 -1.85 18.58 9.20
N ALA A 353 -1.71 19.11 10.43
CA ALA A 353 -2.28 18.50 11.63
C ALA A 353 -3.82 18.54 11.63
N ALA A 354 -4.42 19.68 11.25
CA ALA A 354 -5.87 19.83 11.16
C ALA A 354 -6.47 18.86 10.11
N ASN A 355 -5.78 18.62 9.00
CA ASN A 355 -6.23 17.69 7.98
C ASN A 355 -6.01 16.24 8.39
N ALA A 356 -4.88 15.90 9.01
CA ALA A 356 -4.61 14.54 9.51
C ALA A 356 -5.67 14.04 10.50
N LEU A 357 -6.22 14.92 11.31
CA LEU A 357 -7.32 14.58 12.24
C LEU A 357 -8.65 14.25 11.54
N LYS A 358 -8.81 14.64 10.27
CA LYS A 358 -10.01 14.33 9.46
C LYS A 358 -9.84 13.05 8.66
N ASP A 359 -8.62 12.56 8.55
CA ASP A 359 -8.30 11.36 7.78
C ASP A 359 -8.84 10.10 8.47
N ALA A 360 -9.53 9.26 7.69
CA ALA A 360 -10.17 8.05 8.20
C ALA A 360 -9.19 7.05 8.82
N CYS A 361 -7.92 7.04 8.39
CA CYS A 361 -6.87 6.18 8.95
C CYS A 361 -6.66 6.45 10.45
N GLY A 362 -6.79 7.71 10.87
CA GLY A 362 -6.63 8.11 12.27
C GLY A 362 -7.69 7.54 13.24
N LEU A 363 -8.83 7.08 12.73
CA LEU A 363 -9.96 6.62 13.56
C LEU A 363 -9.62 5.37 14.38
N THR A 364 -8.72 4.53 13.89
CA THR A 364 -8.30 3.27 14.53
C THR A 364 -6.97 3.37 15.25
N ASN A 365 -6.35 4.56 15.29
CA ASN A 365 -5.15 4.76 16.09
C ASN A 365 -5.41 4.48 17.58
N PRO A 366 -4.53 3.74 18.28
CA PRO A 366 -4.81 3.27 19.64
C PRO A 366 -4.92 4.42 20.67
N ARG A 367 -4.24 5.54 20.44
CA ARG A 367 -4.29 6.73 21.25
C ARG A 367 -4.97 7.88 20.51
N ARG A 368 -6.00 8.45 21.08
CA ARG A 368 -6.62 9.67 20.54
C ARG A 368 -5.67 10.85 20.67
N ALA A 369 -5.75 11.78 19.72
CA ALA A 369 -4.97 13.00 19.73
C ALA A 369 -5.83 14.23 19.43
N ASP A 370 -5.45 15.37 19.98
CA ASP A 370 -5.88 16.68 19.55
C ASP A 370 -4.92 17.29 18.51
N GLN A 371 -5.28 18.44 17.95
CA GLN A 371 -4.48 19.10 16.93
C GLN A 371 -3.06 19.43 17.41
N ARG A 372 -2.92 19.93 18.64
CA ARG A 372 -1.64 20.30 19.25
C ARG A 372 -0.72 19.08 19.33
N GLN A 373 -1.26 17.93 19.74
CA GLN A 373 -0.48 16.69 19.83
C GLN A 373 -0.01 16.21 18.46
N ILE A 374 -0.84 16.30 17.41
CA ILE A 374 -0.41 15.97 16.05
C ILE A 374 0.65 16.97 15.56
N GLU A 375 0.53 18.26 15.87
CA GLU A 375 1.58 19.23 15.57
C GLU A 375 2.90 18.90 16.27
N GLU A 376 2.85 18.48 17.55
CA GLU A 376 4.03 18.05 18.32
C GLU A 376 4.70 16.82 17.67
N ILE A 377 3.91 15.84 17.18
CA ILE A 377 4.47 14.70 16.44
C ILE A 377 5.14 15.16 15.14
N PHE A 378 4.51 16.01 14.33
CA PHE A 378 5.13 16.59 13.14
C PHE A 378 6.45 17.31 13.47
N ARG A 379 6.45 18.15 14.51
CA ARG A 379 7.67 18.89 14.94
C ARG A 379 8.79 17.95 15.37
N SER A 380 8.45 16.83 16.03
CA SER A 380 9.45 15.85 16.47
C SER A 380 10.11 15.10 15.29
N ALA A 381 9.45 15.09 14.13
CA ALA A 381 9.95 14.47 12.90
C ALA A 381 10.74 15.41 11.98
N PHE A 382 11.00 16.66 12.40
CA PHE A 382 11.79 17.66 11.66
C PHE A 382 13.27 17.58 12.04
#